data_f97d55c276c359b4143460ae4ce73db6
#
_entry.id   f97d55c276c359b4143460ae4ce73db6
#
_cell.length_a   1.000
_cell.length_b   1.000
_cell.length_c   1.000
_cell.angle_alpha   90.00
_cell.angle_beta   90.00
_cell.angle_gamma   90.00
#
_symmetry.space_group_name_H-M   'P 1'
#
loop_
_entity.id
_entity.type
_entity.pdbx_description
1 polymer ?
#
loop_
_entity_poly.entity_id
_entity_poly.type
_entity_poly.pdbx_seq_one_letter_code
_entity_poly.pdbx_strand_id
1 'polypeptide(L)'
;MLLTNVPRSLTAKAKNEFTSLASALNAFSDANIASLSIPGQFVKEMATELIKKQLHLFVFSDHVPLEDEIYLKNLALENNVLFMGPEAGTSILNGTVFGFGNRIRKGSVGIIGASGTGIQESSTMLDLFGEGISHGIGVGGRDLRNDIGGMMTLKAMEIFENDPNTKAVLLVSKPVEDDVRNKIINKINNFSKKNYVLCLVGDNENREDTDKIKFSKSIQTSVLKILKYLNDDAYKKITAIVKNQVNESIKLAESLSNDLNEEQKFVRGFFAGGTLCYESKIILEQMIGKVHSNLSSDNEYSIKGNAASKENTLIDFGEEEFTSARPHPIIDPLLRKNRILEDADDPNVGVIIIDIICGINAAKNTMAFHAETIKKAIENAKEKGRKLSVFAYICGTEK
;
A
#
# COMPACT_ATOMS: atom_id res chain seq x y z
N MET A 1 28.01 9.98 18.15
CA MET A 1 27.57 11.12 19.00
C MET A 1 26.79 12.14 18.15
N LEU A 2 25.66 11.75 17.58
CA LEU A 2 24.81 12.59 16.69
C LEU A 2 23.30 12.33 16.91
N LEU A 3 22.89 11.97 18.13
CA LEU A 3 21.49 11.70 18.49
C LEU A 3 20.87 12.75 19.45
N THR A 4 21.44 13.94 19.56
CA THR A 4 21.04 14.87 20.63
C THR A 4 20.25 16.09 20.18
N ASN A 5 19.81 16.21 18.92
CA ASN A 5 19.09 17.41 18.46
C ASN A 5 17.85 17.13 17.56
N VAL A 6 17.11 16.06 17.82
CA VAL A 6 15.73 16.00 17.34
C VAL A 6 14.88 16.70 18.39
N PRO A 7 14.14 17.78 18.07
CA PRO A 7 13.21 18.39 19.02
C PRO A 7 12.20 17.31 19.43
N ARG A 8 12.28 16.85 20.67
CA ARG A 8 11.20 16.05 21.26
C ARG A 8 9.95 16.92 21.23
N SER A 9 9.06 16.66 20.27
CA SER A 9 7.73 17.24 20.35
C SER A 9 7.13 16.84 21.69
N LEU A 10 6.59 17.80 22.41
CA LEU A 10 5.88 17.64 23.69
C LEU A 10 4.56 16.86 23.47
N THR A 11 4.63 15.66 22.94
CA THR A 11 3.54 14.71 22.94
C THR A 11 3.62 13.90 24.22
N ALA A 12 2.49 13.72 24.86
CA ALA A 12 2.29 13.04 26.14
C ALA A 12 3.35 11.95 26.37
N LYS A 13 4.09 12.03 27.51
CA LYS A 13 5.02 11.00 27.93
C LYS A 13 4.35 9.64 27.76
N ALA A 14 4.90 8.80 26.90
CA ALA A 14 4.51 7.41 26.85
C ALA A 14 4.60 6.88 28.28
N LYS A 15 3.53 6.32 28.80
CA LYS A 15 3.42 5.96 30.22
C LYS A 15 4.47 4.91 30.67
N ASN A 16 5.16 4.26 29.71
CA ASN A 16 6.10 3.18 29.97
C ASN A 16 7.26 3.25 28.96
N GLU A 17 8.29 4.03 29.27
CA GLU A 17 9.58 3.99 28.56
C GLU A 17 10.56 3.07 29.30
N PHE A 18 11.21 2.15 28.60
CA PHE A 18 12.19 1.23 29.13
C PHE A 18 13.54 1.45 28.46
N THR A 19 14.62 1.25 29.22
CA THR A 19 15.98 1.43 28.73
C THR A 19 16.57 0.14 28.12
N SER A 20 15.88 -1.00 28.28
CA SER A 20 16.29 -2.26 27.71
C SER A 20 15.10 -3.14 27.34
N LEU A 21 15.30 -4.03 26.37
CA LEU A 21 14.30 -5.04 25.98
C LEU A 21 13.91 -5.93 27.18
N ALA A 22 14.89 -6.35 27.99
CA ALA A 22 14.64 -7.19 29.16
C ALA A 22 13.71 -6.52 30.17
N SER A 23 13.90 -5.22 30.44
CA SER A 23 13.01 -4.47 31.35
C SER A 23 11.61 -4.30 30.78
N ALA A 24 11.49 -4.10 29.47
CA ALA A 24 10.18 -4.01 28.80
C ALA A 24 9.43 -5.35 28.85
N LEU A 25 10.09 -6.46 28.55
CA LEU A 25 9.47 -7.79 28.58
C LEU A 25 9.10 -8.25 29.98
N ASN A 26 9.88 -7.84 31.01
CA ASN A 26 9.50 -8.10 32.41
C ASN A 26 8.23 -7.34 32.80
N ALA A 27 8.06 -6.12 32.30
CA ALA A 27 6.88 -5.30 32.58
C ALA A 27 5.64 -5.74 31.79
N PHE A 28 5.84 -6.31 30.60
CA PHE A 28 4.80 -6.82 29.69
C PHE A 28 5.00 -8.30 29.44
N SER A 29 4.91 -9.11 30.47
CA SER A 29 5.13 -10.57 30.39
C SER A 29 4.10 -11.32 29.54
N ASP A 30 2.96 -10.70 29.26
CA ASP A 30 1.87 -11.19 28.41
C ASP A 30 1.94 -10.67 26.96
N ALA A 31 2.97 -9.90 26.62
CA ALA A 31 3.19 -9.45 25.26
C ALA A 31 3.36 -10.63 24.31
N ASN A 32 2.63 -10.61 23.19
CA ASN A 32 2.70 -11.63 22.14
C ASN A 32 3.14 -11.09 20.79
N ILE A 33 3.29 -9.77 20.66
CA ILE A 33 3.75 -9.09 19.45
C ILE A 33 4.67 -7.92 19.81
N ALA A 34 5.69 -7.71 18.99
CA ALA A 34 6.57 -6.55 19.05
C ALA A 34 6.57 -5.81 17.70
N SER A 35 6.61 -4.47 17.75
CA SER A 35 6.79 -3.63 16.58
C SER A 35 8.20 -3.05 16.56
N LEU A 36 8.93 -3.26 15.46
CA LEU A 36 10.28 -2.75 15.25
C LEU A 36 10.27 -1.60 14.23
N SER A 37 10.81 -0.45 14.64
CA SER A 37 11.06 0.71 13.79
C SER A 37 12.43 1.29 14.17
N ILE A 38 13.48 0.55 13.81
CA ILE A 38 14.89 0.84 14.08
C ILE A 38 15.69 0.76 12.78
N PRO A 39 16.90 1.34 12.68
CA PRO A 39 17.72 1.19 11.47
C PRO A 39 17.94 -0.30 11.12
N GLY A 40 17.81 -0.62 9.83
CA GLY A 40 17.79 -2.00 9.33
C GLY A 40 18.95 -2.88 9.78
N GLN A 41 20.15 -2.30 9.91
CA GLN A 41 21.34 -3.02 10.39
C GLN A 41 21.24 -3.59 11.80
N PHE A 42 20.30 -3.10 12.64
CA PHE A 42 20.10 -3.58 14.01
C PHE A 42 18.90 -4.54 14.13
N VAL A 43 18.14 -4.73 13.05
CA VAL A 43 16.91 -5.55 13.06
C VAL A 43 17.24 -7.00 13.34
N LYS A 44 18.31 -7.55 12.74
CA LYS A 44 18.67 -8.96 12.90
C LYS A 44 18.85 -9.36 14.35
N GLU A 45 19.65 -8.61 15.11
CA GLU A 45 19.93 -8.90 16.51
C GLU A 45 18.67 -8.84 17.36
N MET A 46 17.94 -7.73 17.26
CA MET A 46 16.72 -7.49 18.04
C MET A 46 15.62 -8.51 17.70
N ALA A 47 15.37 -8.73 16.41
CA ALA A 47 14.35 -9.67 15.96
C ALA A 47 14.67 -11.12 16.34
N THR A 48 15.95 -11.53 16.29
CA THR A 48 16.38 -12.86 16.72
C THR A 48 16.03 -13.11 18.19
N GLU A 49 16.29 -12.13 19.07
CA GLU A 49 15.94 -12.25 20.48
C GLU A 49 14.42 -12.36 20.68
N LEU A 50 13.64 -11.51 20.01
CA LEU A 50 12.18 -11.48 20.12
C LEU A 50 11.53 -12.77 19.60
N ILE A 51 12.00 -13.30 18.46
CA ILE A 51 11.51 -14.57 17.89
C ILE A 51 11.74 -15.73 18.87
N LYS A 52 12.95 -15.82 19.46
CA LYS A 52 13.26 -16.84 20.47
C LYS A 52 12.41 -16.75 21.73
N LYS A 53 11.84 -15.57 22.00
CA LYS A 53 10.86 -15.33 23.08
C LYS A 53 9.41 -15.53 22.62
N GLN A 54 9.19 -16.09 21.44
CA GLN A 54 7.87 -16.41 20.86
C GLN A 54 6.99 -15.18 20.59
N LEU A 55 7.57 -14.01 20.35
CA LEU A 55 6.81 -12.83 19.95
C LEU A 55 6.64 -12.80 18.42
N HIS A 56 5.42 -12.56 17.97
CA HIS A 56 5.18 -12.14 16.59
C HIS A 56 5.80 -10.78 16.34
N LEU A 57 6.27 -10.51 15.12
CA LEU A 57 6.95 -9.27 14.80
C LEU A 57 6.24 -8.52 13.69
N PHE A 58 6.10 -7.21 13.90
CA PHE A 58 5.81 -6.23 12.86
C PHE A 58 7.06 -5.37 12.64
N VAL A 59 7.73 -5.55 11.49
CA VAL A 59 9.00 -4.88 11.17
C VAL A 59 8.73 -3.78 10.14
N PHE A 60 8.58 -2.56 10.66
CA PHE A 60 8.43 -1.36 9.84
C PHE A 60 9.76 -0.90 9.24
N SER A 61 10.87 -1.28 9.87
CA SER A 61 12.24 -0.94 9.46
C SER A 61 12.49 -1.28 8.00
N ASP A 62 13.13 -0.36 7.31
CA ASP A 62 13.68 -0.49 5.96
C ASP A 62 15.17 -0.83 5.99
N HIS A 63 15.80 -0.99 4.80
CA HIS A 63 17.24 -1.25 4.65
C HIS A 63 17.75 -2.48 5.43
N VAL A 64 16.89 -3.47 5.68
CA VAL A 64 17.32 -4.76 6.24
C VAL A 64 18.00 -5.55 5.11
N PRO A 65 19.27 -6.03 5.31
CA PRO A 65 19.95 -6.86 4.31
C PRO A 65 19.12 -8.08 3.92
N LEU A 66 19.16 -8.47 2.65
CA LEU A 66 18.37 -9.61 2.13
C LEU A 66 18.70 -10.91 2.88
N GLU A 67 19.98 -11.16 3.13
CA GLU A 67 20.44 -12.34 3.90
C GLU A 67 19.90 -12.37 5.33
N ASP A 68 19.76 -11.21 5.97
CA ASP A 68 19.20 -11.09 7.30
C ASP A 68 17.68 -11.33 7.29
N GLU A 69 16.97 -10.83 6.27
CA GLU A 69 15.54 -11.12 6.08
C GLU A 69 15.30 -12.62 5.89
N ILE A 70 16.08 -13.29 5.03
CA ILE A 70 15.99 -14.74 4.79
C ILE A 70 16.23 -15.49 6.11
N TYR A 71 17.28 -15.13 6.84
CA TYR A 71 17.59 -15.74 8.14
C TYR A 71 16.44 -15.58 9.14
N LEU A 72 15.92 -14.37 9.30
CA LEU A 72 14.87 -14.05 10.26
C LEU A 72 13.54 -14.72 9.92
N LYS A 73 13.16 -14.78 8.65
CA LYS A 73 11.94 -15.48 8.21
C LYS A 73 12.04 -17.00 8.43
N ASN A 74 13.19 -17.61 8.16
CA ASN A 74 13.41 -19.01 8.48
C ASN A 74 13.33 -19.26 9.99
N LEU A 75 14.03 -18.46 10.79
CA LEU A 75 13.97 -18.56 12.25
C LEU A 75 12.54 -18.39 12.79
N ALA A 76 11.75 -17.49 12.20
CA ALA A 76 10.36 -17.27 12.56
C ALA A 76 9.49 -18.51 12.24
N LEU A 77 9.70 -19.16 11.08
CA LEU A 77 9.02 -20.40 10.73
C LEU A 77 9.37 -21.55 11.70
N GLU A 78 10.65 -21.72 12.02
CA GLU A 78 11.12 -22.73 12.98
C GLU A 78 10.49 -22.54 14.37
N ASN A 79 10.26 -21.31 14.78
CA ASN A 79 9.66 -20.95 16.07
C ASN A 79 8.13 -20.77 16.01
N ASN A 80 7.50 -21.04 14.88
CA ASN A 80 6.06 -20.82 14.66
C ASN A 80 5.59 -19.37 14.93
N VAL A 81 6.44 -18.40 14.64
CA VAL A 81 6.21 -16.95 14.81
C VAL A 81 5.85 -16.32 13.47
N LEU A 82 4.94 -15.35 13.46
CA LEU A 82 4.64 -14.52 12.29
C LEU A 82 5.63 -13.35 12.25
N PHE A 83 6.37 -13.22 11.14
CA PHE A 83 7.31 -12.13 10.88
C PHE A 83 6.77 -11.25 9.75
N MET A 84 6.13 -10.15 10.09
CA MET A 84 5.53 -9.20 9.15
C MET A 84 6.56 -8.15 8.74
N GLY A 85 7.00 -8.19 7.52
CA GLY A 85 8.07 -7.31 7.00
C GLY A 85 9.33 -8.06 6.57
N PRO A 86 10.49 -7.36 6.47
CA PRO A 86 10.69 -5.91 6.70
C PRO A 86 9.93 -5.02 5.71
N GLU A 87 9.95 -3.72 5.94
CA GLU A 87 9.23 -2.73 5.13
C GLU A 87 7.72 -2.98 5.12
N ALA A 88 7.18 -3.59 6.18
CA ALA A 88 5.74 -3.73 6.32
C ALA A 88 5.12 -2.38 6.69
N GLY A 89 4.54 -1.70 5.72
CA GLY A 89 3.88 -0.42 5.96
C GLY A 89 2.57 -0.54 6.73
N THR A 90 1.91 -1.71 6.67
CA THR A 90 0.59 -1.93 7.26
C THR A 90 0.39 -3.38 7.65
N SER A 91 -0.12 -3.59 8.86
CA SER A 91 -0.83 -4.81 9.25
C SER A 91 -2.01 -4.47 10.16
N ILE A 92 -3.06 -5.27 10.11
CA ILE A 92 -4.26 -5.10 10.94
C ILE A 92 -4.60 -6.47 11.54
N LEU A 93 -4.32 -6.64 12.84
CA LEU A 93 -4.53 -7.90 13.52
C LEU A 93 -5.66 -7.76 14.55
N ASN A 94 -6.75 -8.48 14.32
CA ASN A 94 -7.94 -8.43 15.18
C ASN A 94 -8.42 -6.98 15.45
N GLY A 95 -8.37 -6.11 14.43
CA GLY A 95 -8.74 -4.70 14.50
C GLY A 95 -7.67 -3.76 15.05
N THR A 96 -6.52 -4.28 15.51
CA THR A 96 -5.37 -3.45 15.91
C THR A 96 -4.50 -3.16 14.70
N VAL A 97 -4.27 -1.88 14.46
CA VAL A 97 -3.45 -1.40 13.33
C VAL A 97 -1.99 -1.27 13.75
N PHE A 98 -1.10 -1.83 12.94
CA PHE A 98 0.35 -1.67 13.00
C PHE A 98 0.84 -0.91 11.77
N GLY A 99 1.71 0.07 11.95
CA GLY A 99 2.14 0.98 10.88
C GLY A 99 1.03 1.95 10.47
N PHE A 100 0.85 2.16 9.17
CA PHE A 100 -0.23 2.96 8.61
C PHE A 100 -1.50 2.14 8.45
N GLY A 101 -2.66 2.75 8.57
CA GLY A 101 -3.92 2.06 8.29
C GLY A 101 -5.14 2.79 8.80
N ASN A 102 -6.28 2.19 8.59
CA ASN A 102 -7.57 2.73 8.97
C ASN A 102 -8.29 1.85 9.99
N ARG A 103 -9.25 2.43 10.71
CA ARG A 103 -10.17 1.65 11.51
C ARG A 103 -11.16 0.97 10.58
N ILE A 104 -11.03 -0.34 10.48
CA ILE A 104 -11.86 -1.17 9.61
C ILE A 104 -12.79 -2.00 10.47
N ARG A 105 -14.05 -2.13 10.06
CA ARG A 105 -15.00 -3.02 10.75
C ARG A 105 -14.53 -4.47 10.74
N LYS A 106 -14.87 -5.20 11.78
CA LYS A 106 -14.67 -6.65 11.80
C LYS A 106 -15.54 -7.31 10.73
N GLY A 107 -14.95 -8.20 9.98
CA GLY A 107 -15.61 -8.95 8.91
C GLY A 107 -14.93 -10.29 8.68
N SER A 108 -15.18 -10.87 7.53
CA SER A 108 -14.78 -12.24 7.24
C SER A 108 -13.70 -12.38 6.17
N VAL A 109 -13.06 -11.28 5.77
CA VAL A 109 -12.00 -11.29 4.76
C VAL A 109 -10.63 -11.25 5.42
N GLY A 110 -9.77 -12.24 5.13
CA GLY A 110 -8.35 -12.16 5.41
C GLY A 110 -7.63 -11.46 4.26
N ILE A 111 -6.74 -10.52 4.55
CA ILE A 111 -5.91 -9.86 3.54
C ILE A 111 -4.46 -10.23 3.77
N ILE A 112 -3.76 -10.69 2.71
CA ILE A 112 -2.30 -10.85 2.66
C ILE A 112 -1.77 -9.82 1.69
N GLY A 113 -0.84 -8.98 2.12
CA GLY A 113 -0.28 -7.95 1.25
C GLY A 113 1.23 -7.85 1.34
N ALA A 114 1.89 -7.86 0.17
CA ALA A 114 3.29 -7.48 0.06
C ALA A 114 3.46 -5.94 0.01
N SER A 115 2.35 -5.19 -0.02
CA SER A 115 2.31 -3.73 -0.04
C SER A 115 1.38 -3.19 1.04
N GLY A 116 1.87 -2.22 1.82
CA GLY A 116 1.08 -1.56 2.85
C GLY A 116 -0.13 -0.83 2.27
N THR A 117 0.04 -0.07 1.20
CA THR A 117 -1.08 0.65 0.57
C THR A 117 -2.06 -0.28 -0.13
N GLY A 118 -1.62 -1.45 -0.61
CA GLY A 118 -2.52 -2.49 -1.11
C GLY A 118 -3.47 -3.03 -0.03
N ILE A 119 -2.96 -3.26 1.19
CA ILE A 119 -3.78 -3.66 2.34
C ILE A 119 -4.73 -2.52 2.74
N GLN A 120 -4.22 -1.29 2.83
CA GLN A 120 -5.03 -0.12 3.21
C GLN A 120 -6.20 0.05 2.25
N GLU A 121 -5.94 0.08 0.96
CA GLU A 121 -6.94 0.29 -0.08
C GLU A 121 -7.99 -0.84 -0.08
N SER A 122 -7.54 -2.09 -0.09
CA SER A 122 -8.44 -3.25 -0.08
C SER A 122 -9.33 -3.27 1.17
N SER A 123 -8.76 -3.00 2.33
CA SER A 123 -9.51 -2.99 3.60
C SER A 123 -10.49 -1.82 3.68
N THR A 124 -10.08 -0.65 3.18
CA THR A 124 -10.94 0.54 3.12
C THR A 124 -12.13 0.32 2.17
N MET A 125 -11.89 -0.23 0.98
CA MET A 125 -12.97 -0.57 0.05
C MET A 125 -13.93 -1.61 0.64
N LEU A 126 -13.42 -2.66 1.29
CA LEU A 126 -14.27 -3.66 1.96
C LEU A 126 -15.14 -3.00 3.02
N ASP A 127 -14.58 -2.08 3.81
CA ASP A 127 -15.34 -1.35 4.83
C ASP A 127 -16.42 -0.45 4.19
N LEU A 128 -16.08 0.30 3.15
CA LEU A 128 -17.03 1.16 2.42
C LEU A 128 -18.16 0.36 1.78
N PHE A 129 -17.87 -0.86 1.33
CA PHE A 129 -18.85 -1.75 0.70
C PHE A 129 -19.67 -2.59 1.71
N GLY A 130 -19.47 -2.35 3.00
CA GLY A 130 -20.29 -2.95 4.05
C GLY A 130 -19.80 -4.30 4.57
N GLU A 131 -18.69 -4.81 4.05
CA GLU A 131 -17.96 -5.97 4.56
C GLU A 131 -16.86 -5.47 5.51
N GLY A 132 -16.06 -6.35 6.04
CA GLY A 132 -14.92 -6.02 6.89
C GLY A 132 -13.83 -7.05 6.75
N ILE A 133 -12.81 -6.92 7.58
CA ILE A 133 -11.69 -7.86 7.58
C ILE A 133 -11.58 -8.61 8.90
N SER A 134 -11.12 -9.86 8.84
CA SER A 134 -10.67 -10.59 10.03
C SER A 134 -9.29 -10.10 10.44
N HIS A 135 -8.34 -10.14 9.50
CA HIS A 135 -6.99 -9.63 9.65
C HIS A 135 -6.45 -9.13 8.31
N GLY A 136 -5.48 -8.20 8.38
CA GLY A 136 -4.62 -7.80 7.28
C GLY A 136 -3.16 -8.08 7.64
N ILE A 137 -2.50 -8.99 6.94
CA ILE A 137 -1.11 -9.40 7.22
C ILE A 137 -0.19 -8.82 6.15
N GLY A 138 0.68 -7.89 6.57
CA GLY A 138 1.74 -7.33 5.74
C GLY A 138 2.98 -8.22 5.76
N VAL A 139 3.33 -8.82 4.64
CA VAL A 139 4.44 -9.80 4.58
C VAL A 139 5.79 -9.19 4.19
N GLY A 140 5.80 -7.89 3.84
CA GLY A 140 6.98 -7.19 3.32
C GLY A 140 7.10 -7.27 1.79
N GLY A 141 7.69 -6.23 1.20
CA GLY A 141 7.72 -6.06 -0.27
C GLY A 141 8.49 -7.15 -1.01
N ARG A 142 9.49 -7.77 -0.36
CA ARG A 142 10.35 -8.79 -0.95
C ARG A 142 9.84 -10.23 -0.76
N ASP A 143 8.80 -10.45 0.06
CA ASP A 143 8.35 -11.82 0.40
C ASP A 143 8.00 -12.66 -0.84
N LEU A 144 7.44 -12.02 -1.86
CA LEU A 144 6.98 -12.69 -3.09
C LEU A 144 8.05 -12.79 -4.19
N ARG A 145 9.32 -12.49 -3.88
CA ARG A 145 10.47 -12.75 -4.75
C ARG A 145 10.99 -14.18 -4.54
N ASN A 146 11.65 -14.74 -5.54
CA ASN A 146 12.20 -16.10 -5.47
C ASN A 146 13.21 -16.27 -4.35
N ASP A 147 14.01 -15.23 -4.04
CA ASP A 147 15.01 -15.26 -2.95
C ASP A 147 14.38 -15.55 -1.59
N ILE A 148 13.18 -15.04 -1.34
CA ILE A 148 12.41 -15.26 -0.10
C ILE A 148 11.42 -16.43 -0.26
N GLY A 149 10.88 -16.61 -1.46
CA GLY A 149 10.05 -17.77 -1.81
C GLY A 149 8.64 -17.79 -1.21
N GLY A 150 8.11 -16.64 -0.76
CA GLY A 150 6.75 -16.52 -0.23
C GLY A 150 6.58 -17.05 1.19
N MET A 151 7.65 -17.08 1.98
CA MET A 151 7.66 -17.71 3.32
C MET A 151 6.52 -17.21 4.21
N MET A 152 6.39 -15.89 4.37
CA MET A 152 5.37 -15.32 5.26
C MET A 152 3.99 -15.29 4.60
N THR A 153 3.91 -15.20 3.28
CA THR A 153 2.65 -15.39 2.54
C THR A 153 2.07 -16.79 2.79
N LEU A 154 2.88 -17.83 2.66
CA LEU A 154 2.44 -19.21 2.92
C LEU A 154 2.08 -19.44 4.39
N LYS A 155 2.78 -18.79 5.32
CA LYS A 155 2.45 -18.81 6.76
C LYS A 155 1.14 -18.06 7.04
N ALA A 156 0.93 -16.90 6.44
CA ALA A 156 -0.33 -16.15 6.58
C ALA A 156 -1.53 -16.93 6.02
N MET A 157 -1.35 -17.64 4.89
CA MET A 157 -2.37 -18.55 4.35
C MET A 157 -2.74 -19.64 5.36
N GLU A 158 -1.74 -20.25 6.04
CA GLU A 158 -1.98 -21.25 7.07
C GLU A 158 -2.76 -20.68 8.26
N ILE A 159 -2.42 -19.47 8.70
CA ILE A 159 -3.16 -18.76 9.74
C ILE A 159 -4.62 -18.56 9.34
N PHE A 160 -4.87 -18.08 8.13
CA PHE A 160 -6.24 -17.85 7.66
C PHE A 160 -7.03 -19.14 7.46
N GLU A 161 -6.40 -20.23 7.02
CA GLU A 161 -7.08 -21.53 6.93
C GLU A 161 -7.60 -22.01 8.28
N ASN A 162 -6.85 -21.74 9.36
CA ASN A 162 -7.20 -22.14 10.71
C ASN A 162 -8.07 -21.13 11.47
N ASP A 163 -8.24 -19.91 10.95
CA ASP A 163 -9.10 -18.89 11.57
C ASP A 163 -10.57 -19.10 11.18
N PRO A 164 -11.47 -19.44 12.15
CA PRO A 164 -12.89 -19.64 11.86
C PRO A 164 -13.62 -18.36 11.44
N ASN A 165 -13.07 -17.18 11.74
CA ASN A 165 -13.67 -15.90 11.38
C ASN A 165 -13.35 -15.51 9.92
N THR A 166 -12.30 -16.06 9.33
CA THR A 166 -11.95 -15.81 7.94
C THR A 166 -12.71 -16.74 7.01
N LYS A 167 -13.48 -16.22 6.07
CA LYS A 167 -14.26 -17.00 5.08
C LYS A 167 -13.63 -16.96 3.69
N ALA A 168 -13.00 -15.84 3.32
CA ALA A 168 -12.31 -15.68 2.05
C ALA A 168 -10.99 -14.93 2.26
N VAL A 169 -10.04 -15.12 1.36
CA VAL A 169 -8.71 -14.50 1.46
C VAL A 169 -8.42 -13.72 0.19
N LEU A 170 -7.98 -12.47 0.37
CA LEU A 170 -7.45 -11.61 -0.68
C LEU A 170 -5.93 -11.52 -0.54
N LEU A 171 -5.20 -11.95 -1.55
CA LEU A 171 -3.78 -11.65 -1.68
C LEU A 171 -3.62 -10.47 -2.62
N VAL A 172 -2.93 -9.42 -2.16
CA VAL A 172 -2.71 -8.19 -2.93
C VAL A 172 -1.22 -7.91 -3.09
N SER A 173 -0.75 -7.81 -4.33
CA SER A 173 0.66 -7.57 -4.65
C SER A 173 0.85 -6.87 -6.00
N LYS A 174 2.01 -6.21 -6.17
CA LYS A 174 2.66 -5.99 -7.46
C LYS A 174 2.99 -7.37 -8.09
N PRO A 175 3.54 -7.47 -9.31
CA PRO A 175 3.84 -8.77 -9.93
C PRO A 175 4.61 -9.72 -9.01
N VAL A 176 4.20 -10.97 -9.01
CA VAL A 176 4.79 -12.06 -8.21
C VAL A 176 5.63 -12.94 -9.15
N GLU A 177 6.81 -13.31 -8.71
CA GLU A 177 7.67 -14.21 -9.49
C GLU A 177 7.02 -15.60 -9.65
N ASP A 178 7.24 -16.21 -10.81
CA ASP A 178 6.51 -17.40 -11.27
C ASP A 178 6.55 -18.58 -10.30
N ASP A 179 7.73 -18.87 -9.75
CA ASP A 179 7.89 -19.98 -8.82
C ASP A 179 7.10 -19.78 -7.52
N VAL A 180 7.11 -18.55 -7.00
CA VAL A 180 6.36 -18.20 -5.78
C VAL A 180 4.87 -18.25 -6.05
N ARG A 181 4.43 -17.71 -7.19
CA ARG A 181 3.04 -17.74 -7.60
C ARG A 181 2.53 -19.18 -7.74
N ASN A 182 3.32 -20.04 -8.39
CA ASN A 182 2.97 -21.45 -8.56
C ASN A 182 2.89 -22.19 -7.21
N LYS A 183 3.80 -21.92 -6.26
CA LYS A 183 3.71 -22.45 -4.89
C LYS A 183 2.40 -22.04 -4.20
N ILE A 184 2.00 -20.74 -4.32
CA ILE A 184 0.76 -20.22 -3.74
C ILE A 184 -0.46 -20.93 -4.37
N ILE A 185 -0.55 -20.98 -5.71
CA ILE A 185 -1.65 -21.62 -6.42
C ILE A 185 -1.75 -23.11 -6.06
N ASN A 186 -0.62 -23.82 -6.03
CA ASN A 186 -0.59 -25.23 -5.65
C ASN A 186 -1.05 -25.44 -4.19
N LYS A 187 -0.65 -24.56 -3.26
CA LYS A 187 -1.11 -24.63 -1.88
C LYS A 187 -2.63 -24.43 -1.77
N ILE A 188 -3.19 -23.46 -2.51
CA ILE A 188 -4.63 -23.22 -2.53
C ILE A 188 -5.37 -24.46 -3.09
N ASN A 189 -4.97 -24.94 -4.24
CA ASN A 189 -5.65 -26.05 -4.91
C ASN A 189 -5.66 -27.34 -4.10
N ASN A 190 -4.55 -27.66 -3.44
CA ASN A 190 -4.35 -28.94 -2.76
C ASN A 190 -4.80 -28.94 -1.29
N PHE A 191 -4.73 -27.78 -0.61
CA PHE A 191 -4.86 -27.74 0.84
C PHE A 191 -5.90 -26.75 1.35
N SER A 192 -6.35 -25.77 0.53
CA SER A 192 -7.28 -24.77 1.02
C SER A 192 -8.73 -25.24 1.03
N LYS A 193 -9.44 -24.87 2.10
CA LYS A 193 -10.89 -24.99 2.24
C LYS A 193 -11.61 -23.68 1.95
N LYS A 194 -10.85 -22.58 1.79
CA LYS A 194 -11.37 -21.23 1.60
C LYS A 194 -11.21 -20.77 0.16
N ASN A 195 -11.97 -19.76 -0.21
CA ASN A 195 -11.88 -19.11 -1.50
C ASN A 195 -10.81 -18.01 -1.47
N TYR A 196 -10.04 -17.91 -2.55
CA TYR A 196 -8.98 -16.91 -2.71
C TYR A 196 -9.26 -16.00 -3.89
N VAL A 197 -8.93 -14.73 -3.71
CA VAL A 197 -8.77 -13.80 -4.83
C VAL A 197 -7.31 -13.35 -4.84
N LEU A 198 -6.64 -13.56 -5.96
CA LEU A 198 -5.26 -13.12 -6.18
C LEU A 198 -5.28 -11.84 -7.01
N CYS A 199 -5.03 -10.72 -6.36
CA CYS A 199 -4.87 -9.41 -6.97
C CYS A 199 -3.39 -9.22 -7.33
N LEU A 200 -3.03 -9.49 -8.57
CA LEU A 200 -1.69 -9.37 -9.09
C LEU A 200 -1.64 -8.15 -10.01
N VAL A 201 -1.43 -6.97 -9.43
CA VAL A 201 -1.42 -5.70 -10.17
C VAL A 201 -0.24 -5.73 -11.16
N GLY A 202 -0.53 -5.54 -12.44
CA GLY A 202 0.48 -5.57 -13.50
C GLY A 202 0.89 -6.95 -14.00
N ASP A 203 0.20 -8.01 -13.59
CA ASP A 203 0.41 -9.32 -14.22
C ASP A 203 0.02 -9.26 -15.71
N ASN A 204 0.97 -9.61 -16.59
CA ASN A 204 0.75 -9.62 -18.04
C ASN A 204 -0.06 -10.84 -18.51
N GLU A 205 -0.14 -11.90 -17.71
CA GLU A 205 -0.86 -13.11 -18.07
C GLU A 205 -2.36 -12.99 -17.79
N ASN A 206 -3.15 -13.49 -18.72
CA ASN A 206 -4.57 -13.70 -18.51
C ASN A 206 -4.78 -15.10 -17.93
N ARG A 207 -5.21 -15.15 -16.66
CA ARG A 207 -5.46 -16.39 -15.93
C ARG A 207 -6.95 -16.64 -15.83
N GLU A 208 -7.33 -17.89 -16.04
CA GLU A 208 -8.71 -18.28 -15.88
C GLU A 208 -9.07 -18.45 -14.39
N ASP A 209 -10.24 -17.95 -14.04
CA ASP A 209 -10.83 -18.16 -12.72
C ASP A 209 -11.18 -19.65 -12.53
N THR A 210 -10.88 -20.17 -11.34
CA THR A 210 -11.31 -21.51 -10.91
C THR A 210 -12.37 -21.41 -9.83
N ASP A 211 -12.89 -22.52 -9.36
CA ASP A 211 -13.85 -22.52 -8.25
C ASP A 211 -13.25 -21.94 -6.97
N LYS A 212 -11.98 -22.22 -6.70
CA LYS A 212 -11.26 -21.79 -5.47
C LYS A 212 -10.52 -20.48 -5.63
N ILE A 213 -10.03 -20.17 -6.84
CA ILE A 213 -9.17 -19.02 -7.08
C ILE A 213 -9.79 -18.11 -8.12
N LYS A 214 -9.92 -16.84 -7.80
CA LYS A 214 -10.20 -15.79 -8.77
C LYS A 214 -8.98 -14.90 -8.94
N PHE A 215 -8.68 -14.54 -10.18
CA PHE A 215 -7.56 -13.65 -10.51
C PHE A 215 -8.06 -12.24 -10.84
N SER A 216 -7.29 -11.26 -10.49
CA SER A 216 -7.57 -9.86 -10.81
C SER A 216 -6.29 -9.07 -10.96
N LYS A 217 -6.34 -8.03 -11.78
CA LYS A 217 -5.23 -7.10 -12.00
C LYS A 217 -5.48 -5.72 -11.36
N SER A 218 -6.62 -5.57 -10.68
CA SER A 218 -7.04 -4.31 -10.05
C SER A 218 -7.59 -4.60 -8.66
N ILE A 219 -7.29 -3.69 -7.72
CA ILE A 219 -7.73 -3.81 -6.33
C ILE A 219 -9.26 -3.77 -6.27
N GLN A 220 -9.90 -2.81 -6.95
CA GLN A 220 -11.36 -2.70 -6.96
C GLN A 220 -12.06 -3.97 -7.46
N THR A 221 -11.58 -4.51 -8.58
CA THR A 221 -12.14 -5.76 -9.14
C THR A 221 -11.93 -6.94 -8.19
N SER A 222 -10.80 -6.98 -7.49
CA SER A 222 -10.51 -8.02 -6.50
C SER A 222 -11.48 -7.98 -5.33
N VAL A 223 -11.74 -6.79 -4.80
CA VAL A 223 -12.72 -6.58 -3.72
C VAL A 223 -14.12 -6.96 -4.17
N LEU A 224 -14.52 -6.59 -5.39
CA LEU A 224 -15.81 -7.02 -5.94
C LEU A 224 -15.91 -8.55 -6.10
N LYS A 225 -14.83 -9.22 -6.52
CA LYS A 225 -14.79 -10.69 -6.58
C LYS A 225 -14.90 -11.33 -5.20
N ILE A 226 -14.28 -10.76 -4.16
CA ILE A 226 -14.46 -11.20 -2.76
C ILE A 226 -15.93 -11.06 -2.33
N LEU A 227 -16.53 -9.90 -2.58
CA LEU A 227 -17.94 -9.68 -2.22
C LEU A 227 -18.85 -10.70 -2.88
N LYS A 228 -18.60 -11.04 -4.14
CA LYS A 228 -19.38 -12.07 -4.86
C LYS A 228 -19.34 -13.43 -4.17
N TYR A 229 -18.21 -13.81 -3.56
CA TYR A 229 -18.13 -15.05 -2.76
C TYR A 229 -18.94 -14.97 -1.46
N LEU A 230 -18.94 -13.80 -0.82
CA LEU A 230 -19.50 -13.64 0.52
C LEU A 230 -20.98 -13.26 0.49
N ASN A 231 -21.38 -12.39 -0.43
CA ASN A 231 -22.72 -11.83 -0.51
C ASN A 231 -23.02 -11.34 -1.94
N ASP A 232 -23.67 -12.18 -2.75
CA ASP A 232 -23.99 -11.88 -4.15
C ASP A 232 -24.93 -10.68 -4.32
N ASP A 233 -25.82 -10.42 -3.38
CA ASP A 233 -26.72 -9.26 -3.43
C ASP A 233 -25.97 -7.96 -3.16
N ALA A 234 -25.07 -7.94 -2.18
CA ALA A 234 -24.15 -6.81 -1.96
C ALA A 234 -23.28 -6.58 -3.20
N TYR A 235 -22.71 -7.63 -3.78
CA TYR A 235 -21.93 -7.56 -5.02
C TYR A 235 -22.71 -6.89 -6.16
N LYS A 236 -23.95 -7.34 -6.45
CA LYS A 236 -24.80 -6.77 -7.50
C LYS A 236 -25.07 -5.29 -7.26
N LYS A 237 -25.45 -4.94 -6.03
CA LYS A 237 -25.73 -3.54 -5.64
C LYS A 237 -24.50 -2.65 -5.81
N ILE A 238 -23.35 -3.07 -5.29
CA ILE A 238 -22.11 -2.27 -5.36
C ILE A 238 -21.61 -2.17 -6.79
N THR A 239 -21.66 -3.26 -7.57
CA THR A 239 -21.28 -3.24 -8.98
C THR A 239 -22.11 -2.24 -9.79
N ALA A 240 -23.42 -2.13 -9.53
CA ALA A 240 -24.26 -1.13 -10.17
C ALA A 240 -23.84 0.30 -9.80
N ILE A 241 -23.52 0.56 -8.53
CA ILE A 241 -23.03 1.86 -8.06
C ILE A 241 -21.70 2.20 -8.77
N VAL A 242 -20.74 1.30 -8.77
CA VAL A 242 -19.43 1.49 -9.42
C VAL A 242 -19.60 1.78 -10.91
N LYS A 243 -20.47 1.04 -11.60
CA LYS A 243 -20.75 1.28 -13.02
C LYS A 243 -21.33 2.69 -13.28
N ASN A 244 -22.24 3.15 -12.43
CA ASN A 244 -22.79 4.49 -12.53
C ASN A 244 -21.70 5.57 -12.29
N GLN A 245 -20.85 5.38 -11.26
CA GLN A 245 -19.74 6.29 -11.00
C GLN A 245 -18.76 6.39 -12.18
N VAL A 246 -18.44 5.25 -12.82
CA VAL A 246 -17.60 5.25 -14.04
C VAL A 246 -18.24 6.08 -15.14
N ASN A 247 -19.55 5.90 -15.41
CA ASN A 247 -20.26 6.67 -16.44
C ASN A 247 -20.30 8.17 -16.13
N GLU A 248 -20.51 8.55 -14.86
CA GLU A 248 -20.46 9.96 -14.43
C GLU A 248 -19.04 10.54 -14.57
N SER A 249 -18.02 9.77 -14.24
CA SER A 249 -16.62 10.18 -14.39
C SER A 249 -16.23 10.40 -15.85
N ILE A 250 -16.73 9.58 -16.77
CA ILE A 250 -16.50 9.77 -18.22
C ILE A 250 -17.11 11.10 -18.68
N LYS A 251 -18.38 11.39 -18.33
CA LYS A 251 -19.03 12.65 -18.68
C LYS A 251 -18.31 13.88 -18.11
N LEU A 252 -17.83 13.76 -16.85
CA LEU A 252 -17.04 14.80 -16.22
C LEU A 252 -15.72 15.03 -16.97
N ALA A 253 -15.01 13.94 -17.32
CA ALA A 253 -13.76 14.03 -18.07
C ALA A 253 -13.96 14.69 -19.46
N GLU A 254 -15.02 14.33 -20.18
CA GLU A 254 -15.38 14.96 -21.45
C GLU A 254 -15.64 16.48 -21.28
N SER A 255 -16.34 16.87 -20.22
CA SER A 255 -16.58 18.29 -19.92
C SER A 255 -15.28 19.05 -19.61
N LEU A 256 -14.40 18.45 -18.78
CA LEU A 256 -13.15 19.08 -18.37
C LEU A 256 -12.13 19.15 -19.52
N SER A 257 -12.12 18.18 -20.43
CA SER A 257 -11.20 18.17 -21.57
C SER A 257 -11.45 19.35 -22.53
N ASN A 258 -12.70 19.78 -22.67
CA ASN A 258 -13.07 20.94 -23.50
C ASN A 258 -12.53 22.27 -22.97
N ASP A 259 -12.12 22.30 -21.71
CA ASP A 259 -11.59 23.48 -21.03
C ASP A 259 -10.06 23.61 -21.13
N LEU A 260 -9.37 22.58 -21.64
CA LEU A 260 -7.92 22.57 -21.77
C LEU A 260 -7.47 23.23 -23.07
N ASN A 261 -6.33 23.92 -23.05
CA ASN A 261 -5.69 24.46 -24.25
C ASN A 261 -5.05 23.32 -25.06
N GLU A 262 -4.88 23.51 -26.37
CA GLU A 262 -4.28 22.51 -27.28
C GLU A 262 -2.87 22.06 -26.89
N GLU A 263 -2.13 22.91 -26.16
CA GLU A 263 -0.78 22.61 -25.66
C GLU A 263 -0.78 21.71 -24.42
N GLN A 264 -1.91 21.66 -23.68
CA GLN A 264 -2.03 20.91 -22.41
C GLN A 264 -2.29 19.42 -22.66
N LYS A 265 -1.23 18.68 -23.01
CA LYS A 265 -1.30 17.28 -23.46
C LYS A 265 -0.87 16.27 -22.40
N PHE A 266 -0.26 16.74 -21.28
CA PHE A 266 0.40 15.84 -20.35
C PHE A 266 -0.38 15.65 -19.04
N VAL A 267 -0.26 14.43 -18.52
CA VAL A 267 -0.74 14.00 -17.21
C VAL A 267 0.45 13.88 -16.26
N ARG A 268 0.31 14.41 -15.04
CA ARG A 268 1.26 14.23 -13.95
C ARG A 268 0.60 13.49 -12.79
N GLY A 269 1.28 12.51 -12.20
CA GLY A 269 0.80 11.79 -11.05
C GLY A 269 1.80 11.80 -9.91
N PHE A 270 1.35 12.10 -8.69
CA PHE A 270 2.19 12.21 -7.50
C PHE A 270 1.60 11.42 -6.36
N PHE A 271 2.17 10.25 -6.10
CA PHE A 271 1.60 9.25 -5.19
C PHE A 271 2.45 9.09 -3.91
N ALA A 272 1.78 8.76 -2.82
CA ALA A 272 2.37 8.27 -1.59
C ALA A 272 2.21 6.74 -1.47
N GLY A 273 1.26 6.18 -2.21
CA GLY A 273 0.95 4.76 -2.23
C GLY A 273 1.52 4.06 -3.46
N GLY A 274 2.58 3.28 -3.29
CA GLY A 274 3.26 2.63 -4.40
C GLY A 274 2.40 1.68 -5.23
N THR A 275 1.45 0.99 -4.61
CA THR A 275 0.51 0.13 -5.36
C THR A 275 -0.48 0.96 -6.17
N LEU A 276 -0.98 2.07 -5.62
CA LEU A 276 -1.88 2.99 -6.33
C LEU A 276 -1.17 3.66 -7.50
N CYS A 277 0.09 4.08 -7.31
CA CYS A 277 0.92 4.63 -8.38
C CYS A 277 1.13 3.60 -9.50
N TYR A 278 1.48 2.37 -9.13
CA TYR A 278 1.74 1.30 -10.08
C TYR A 278 0.48 0.89 -10.88
N GLU A 279 -0.67 0.75 -10.21
CA GLU A 279 -1.95 0.48 -10.87
C GLU A 279 -2.34 1.63 -11.82
N SER A 280 -2.20 2.88 -11.38
CA SER A 280 -2.46 4.07 -12.20
C SER A 280 -1.55 4.12 -13.42
N LYS A 281 -0.26 3.80 -13.26
CA LYS A 281 0.70 3.73 -14.37
C LYS A 281 0.25 2.73 -15.45
N ILE A 282 -0.13 1.51 -15.05
CA ILE A 282 -0.58 0.48 -15.98
C ILE A 282 -1.85 0.91 -16.72
N ILE A 283 -2.82 1.51 -16.02
CA ILE A 283 -4.05 2.00 -16.63
C ILE A 283 -3.74 3.09 -17.66
N LEU A 284 -2.90 4.07 -17.30
CA LEU A 284 -2.54 5.14 -18.22
C LEU A 284 -1.74 4.61 -19.42
N GLU A 285 -0.80 3.69 -19.23
CA GLU A 285 -0.04 3.10 -20.34
C GLU A 285 -0.92 2.35 -21.35
N GLN A 286 -2.02 1.78 -20.91
CA GLN A 286 -3.01 1.16 -21.80
C GLN A 286 -3.82 2.18 -22.62
N MET A 287 -3.98 3.40 -22.09
CA MET A 287 -4.81 4.44 -22.70
C MET A 287 -4.01 5.40 -23.59
N ILE A 288 -2.83 5.82 -23.13
CA ILE A 288 -2.07 6.91 -23.75
C ILE A 288 -0.63 6.52 -24.14
N GLY A 289 -0.27 5.25 -24.00
CA GLY A 289 1.09 4.76 -24.29
C GLY A 289 2.03 4.91 -23.10
N LYS A 290 3.34 4.93 -23.36
CA LYS A 290 4.38 4.92 -22.32
C LYS A 290 4.31 6.13 -21.39
N VAL A 291 4.57 5.85 -20.11
CA VAL A 291 4.54 6.83 -19.01
C VAL A 291 5.89 6.81 -18.30
N HIS A 292 6.49 7.99 -18.12
CA HIS A 292 7.70 8.15 -17.32
C HIS A 292 7.40 7.90 -15.84
N SER A 293 8.25 7.12 -15.15
CA SER A 293 8.04 6.81 -13.73
C SER A 293 9.32 6.31 -13.06
N ASN A 294 9.47 6.55 -11.78
CA ASN A 294 10.50 5.88 -10.97
C ASN A 294 10.20 4.38 -10.75
N LEU A 295 8.99 3.93 -11.07
CA LEU A 295 8.59 2.51 -11.08
C LEU A 295 8.83 1.82 -12.43
N SER A 296 9.37 2.54 -13.44
CA SER A 296 9.62 1.96 -14.75
C SER A 296 10.89 1.11 -14.76
N SER A 297 10.79 -0.12 -15.27
CA SER A 297 11.94 -0.97 -15.57
C SER A 297 12.61 -0.63 -16.92
N ASP A 298 11.94 0.16 -17.76
CA ASP A 298 12.47 0.65 -19.02
C ASP A 298 13.29 1.92 -18.77
N ASN A 299 14.58 1.87 -19.09
CA ASN A 299 15.52 2.98 -18.83
C ASN A 299 15.14 4.28 -19.56
N GLU A 300 14.48 4.21 -20.72
CA GLU A 300 14.03 5.36 -21.47
C GLU A 300 12.92 6.13 -20.72
N TYR A 301 12.06 5.41 -20.02
CA TYR A 301 10.92 5.95 -19.27
C TYR A 301 11.18 6.02 -17.77
N SER A 302 12.38 5.65 -17.32
CA SER A 302 12.76 5.73 -15.91
C SER A 302 13.10 7.16 -15.50
N ILE A 303 12.49 7.64 -14.42
CA ILE A 303 12.85 8.88 -13.72
C ILE A 303 13.51 8.50 -12.40
N LYS A 304 14.64 9.11 -12.07
CA LYS A 304 15.37 8.84 -10.82
C LYS A 304 15.41 10.09 -9.93
N GLY A 305 15.15 9.88 -8.66
CA GLY A 305 15.22 10.93 -7.64
C GLY A 305 14.34 12.14 -7.99
N ASN A 306 14.89 13.33 -7.80
CA ASN A 306 14.22 14.60 -8.08
C ASN A 306 14.37 15.09 -9.53
N ALA A 307 14.69 14.21 -10.49
CA ALA A 307 14.76 14.61 -11.89
C ALA A 307 13.41 15.19 -12.36
N ALA A 308 13.47 16.22 -13.22
CA ALA A 308 12.26 16.88 -13.73
C ALA A 308 11.32 15.91 -14.43
N SER A 309 10.03 16.14 -14.32
CA SER A 309 9.02 15.38 -15.05
C SER A 309 9.14 15.61 -16.56
N LYS A 310 8.79 14.59 -17.32
CA LYS A 310 8.78 14.63 -18.79
C LYS A 310 7.43 14.15 -19.27
N GLU A 311 6.83 14.78 -20.25
CA GLU A 311 5.58 14.31 -20.87
C GLU A 311 4.58 13.77 -19.84
N ASN A 312 4.07 12.54 -20.02
CA ASN A 312 3.24 11.86 -19.02
C ASN A 312 4.13 11.22 -17.96
N THR A 313 4.00 11.67 -16.71
CA THR A 313 4.86 11.22 -15.62
C THR A 313 4.05 10.85 -14.38
N LEU A 314 4.34 9.68 -13.80
CA LEU A 314 3.84 9.28 -12.48
C LEU A 314 4.99 8.94 -11.54
N ILE A 315 4.97 9.51 -10.34
CA ILE A 315 6.03 9.32 -9.33
C ILE A 315 5.43 8.75 -8.04
N ASP A 316 6.02 7.67 -7.58
CA ASP A 316 5.84 7.13 -6.24
C ASP A 316 6.87 7.75 -5.28
N PHE A 317 6.42 8.64 -4.42
CA PHE A 317 7.25 9.27 -3.39
C PHE A 317 7.46 8.38 -2.16
N GLY A 318 6.82 7.21 -2.11
CA GLY A 318 7.02 6.20 -1.08
C GLY A 318 8.22 5.30 -1.31
N GLU A 319 8.83 5.34 -2.51
CA GLU A 319 10.01 4.54 -2.82
C GLU A 319 11.25 5.00 -2.03
N GLU A 320 12.18 4.07 -1.80
CA GLU A 320 13.36 4.23 -0.98
C GLU A 320 14.23 5.45 -1.35
N GLU A 321 14.33 5.77 -2.62
CA GLU A 321 15.09 6.93 -3.11
C GLU A 321 14.60 8.28 -2.54
N PHE A 322 13.33 8.36 -2.13
CA PHE A 322 12.75 9.55 -1.51
C PHE A 322 12.68 9.45 0.02
N THR A 323 12.69 8.25 0.58
CA THR A 323 12.47 8.02 2.01
C THR A 323 13.75 7.73 2.80
N SER A 324 14.89 7.49 2.14
CA SER A 324 16.17 7.17 2.78
C SER A 324 16.70 8.26 3.75
N ALA A 325 16.38 9.53 3.52
CA ALA A 325 16.80 10.66 4.36
C ALA A 325 15.62 11.52 4.87
N ARG A 326 14.37 11.07 4.66
CA ARG A 326 13.15 11.81 5.00
C ARG A 326 12.06 10.86 5.46
N PRO A 327 11.10 11.35 6.26
CA PRO A 327 9.90 10.56 6.56
C PRO A 327 9.13 10.22 5.28
N HIS A 328 8.43 9.09 5.33
CA HIS A 328 7.52 8.67 4.26
C HIS A 328 6.48 9.76 3.92
N PRO A 329 6.07 9.96 2.66
CA PRO A 329 5.15 11.02 2.23
C PRO A 329 3.75 10.98 2.89
N ILE A 330 3.37 9.86 3.47
CA ILE A 330 2.17 9.77 4.33
C ILE A 330 2.36 10.55 5.63
N ILE A 331 3.60 10.66 6.13
CA ILE A 331 3.96 11.39 7.37
C ILE A 331 4.34 12.85 7.05
N ASP A 332 5.17 13.05 6.02
CA ASP A 332 5.63 14.37 5.58
C ASP A 332 5.35 14.58 4.08
N PRO A 333 4.26 15.27 3.73
CA PRO A 333 3.87 15.49 2.35
C PRO A 333 4.60 16.66 1.66
N LEU A 334 5.57 17.34 2.31
CA LEU A 334 6.17 18.58 1.80
C LEU A 334 6.89 18.40 0.47
N LEU A 335 7.66 17.32 0.30
CA LEU A 335 8.37 17.07 -0.96
C LEU A 335 7.37 16.92 -2.12
N ARG A 336 6.31 16.17 -1.90
CA ARG A 336 5.23 15.95 -2.87
C ARG A 336 4.49 17.25 -3.20
N LYS A 337 4.18 18.07 -2.18
CA LYS A 337 3.59 19.41 -2.39
C LYS A 337 4.42 20.25 -3.33
N ASN A 338 5.74 20.34 -3.10
CA ASN A 338 6.62 21.16 -3.91
C ASN A 338 6.61 20.70 -5.37
N ARG A 339 6.65 19.37 -5.59
CA ARG A 339 6.60 18.80 -6.93
C ARG A 339 5.27 19.04 -7.63
N ILE A 340 4.14 18.93 -6.92
CA ILE A 340 2.82 19.25 -7.47
C ILE A 340 2.77 20.70 -7.97
N LEU A 341 3.29 21.64 -7.18
CA LEU A 341 3.28 23.06 -7.54
C LEU A 341 4.24 23.37 -8.70
N GLU A 342 5.41 22.74 -8.73
CA GLU A 342 6.37 22.86 -9.81
C GLU A 342 5.79 22.36 -11.14
N ASP A 343 5.24 21.16 -11.16
CA ASP A 343 4.66 20.57 -12.38
C ASP A 343 3.34 21.24 -12.80
N ALA A 344 2.59 21.85 -11.87
CA ALA A 344 1.40 22.66 -12.18
C ALA A 344 1.77 23.92 -12.97
N ASP A 345 3.00 24.38 -12.86
CA ASP A 345 3.51 25.55 -13.61
C ASP A 345 3.91 25.24 -15.06
N ASP A 346 4.09 23.96 -15.41
CA ASP A 346 4.37 23.53 -16.79
C ASP A 346 3.16 23.81 -17.70
N PRO A 347 3.32 24.62 -18.78
CA PRO A 347 2.22 24.99 -19.67
C PRO A 347 1.60 23.80 -20.41
N ASN A 348 2.31 22.70 -20.55
CA ASN A 348 1.85 21.52 -21.28
C ASN A 348 1.04 20.53 -20.37
N VAL A 349 0.99 20.79 -19.06
CA VAL A 349 0.25 19.92 -18.12
C VAL A 349 -1.21 20.35 -18.04
N GLY A 350 -2.10 19.41 -18.36
CA GLY A 350 -3.56 19.60 -18.28
C GLY A 350 -4.17 18.92 -17.05
N VAL A 351 -3.57 17.81 -16.60
CA VAL A 351 -4.12 16.97 -15.54
C VAL A 351 -3.07 16.62 -14.51
N ILE A 352 -3.44 16.73 -13.23
CA ILE A 352 -2.67 16.20 -12.10
C ILE A 352 -3.51 15.16 -11.38
N ILE A 353 -2.90 14.00 -11.05
CA ILE A 353 -3.51 12.91 -10.28
C ILE A 353 -2.71 12.74 -8.99
N ILE A 354 -3.39 12.68 -7.86
CA ILE A 354 -2.76 12.41 -6.56
C ILE A 354 -3.56 11.40 -5.75
N ASP A 355 -2.88 10.67 -4.88
CA ASP A 355 -3.53 9.96 -3.79
C ASP A 355 -3.43 10.76 -2.48
N ILE A 356 -4.41 10.59 -1.60
CA ILE A 356 -4.40 11.12 -0.24
C ILE A 356 -4.66 9.94 0.70
N ILE A 357 -3.59 9.47 1.34
CA ILE A 357 -3.68 8.36 2.28
C ILE A 357 -3.98 8.93 3.68
N CYS A 358 -5.15 8.58 4.19
CA CYS A 358 -5.64 9.00 5.50
C CYS A 358 -5.54 7.85 6.51
N GLY A 359 -5.66 8.16 7.79
CA GLY A 359 -5.78 7.18 8.86
C GLY A 359 -4.70 7.27 9.94
N ILE A 360 -4.54 6.19 10.69
CA ILE A 360 -3.62 6.08 11.82
C ILE A 360 -2.18 6.26 11.33
N ASN A 361 -1.42 7.08 12.06
CA ASN A 361 -0.03 7.46 11.78
C ASN A 361 0.20 8.27 10.48
N ALA A 362 -0.84 8.62 9.73
CA ALA A 362 -0.73 9.60 8.67
C ALA A 362 -0.54 11.03 9.22
N ALA A 363 -0.08 11.95 8.37
CA ALA A 363 0.06 13.36 8.75
C ALA A 363 -1.25 13.93 9.29
N LYS A 364 -1.16 14.70 10.38
CA LYS A 364 -2.32 15.42 10.90
C LYS A 364 -2.80 16.42 9.87
N ASN A 365 -4.11 16.54 9.71
CA ASN A 365 -4.74 17.45 8.74
C ASN A 365 -4.33 17.20 7.27
N THR A 366 -4.01 15.97 6.91
CA THR A 366 -3.55 15.63 5.55
C THR A 366 -4.53 16.10 4.47
N MET A 367 -5.85 15.99 4.72
CA MET A 367 -6.88 16.47 3.80
C MET A 367 -6.79 17.99 3.56
N ALA A 368 -6.72 18.79 4.63
CA ALA A 368 -6.63 20.25 4.53
C ALA A 368 -5.32 20.67 3.83
N PHE A 369 -4.20 20.01 4.14
CA PHE A 369 -2.91 20.26 3.51
C PHE A 369 -2.94 20.04 1.99
N HIS A 370 -3.53 18.93 1.54
CA HIS A 370 -3.63 18.64 0.12
C HIS A 370 -4.65 19.53 -0.58
N ALA A 371 -5.78 19.84 0.07
CA ALA A 371 -6.77 20.76 -0.46
C ALA A 371 -6.16 22.16 -0.71
N GLU A 372 -5.35 22.68 0.22
CA GLU A 372 -4.62 23.94 0.04
C GLU A 372 -3.61 23.86 -1.10
N THR A 373 -2.88 22.73 -1.21
CA THR A 373 -1.91 22.51 -2.29
C THR A 373 -2.59 22.49 -3.66
N ILE A 374 -3.71 21.76 -3.79
CA ILE A 374 -4.51 21.67 -5.02
C ILE A 374 -5.05 23.05 -5.40
N LYS A 375 -5.64 23.76 -4.43
CA LYS A 375 -6.15 25.11 -4.66
C LYS A 375 -5.08 26.04 -5.22
N LYS A 376 -3.89 26.04 -4.61
CA LYS A 376 -2.76 26.85 -5.05
C LYS A 376 -2.28 26.46 -6.46
N ALA A 377 -2.21 25.16 -6.76
CA ALA A 377 -1.83 24.68 -8.10
C ALA A 377 -2.81 25.16 -9.18
N ILE A 378 -4.11 25.10 -8.90
CA ILE A 378 -5.17 25.57 -9.83
C ILE A 378 -5.13 27.10 -9.98
N GLU A 379 -4.94 27.85 -8.87
CA GLU A 379 -4.82 29.31 -8.90
C GLU A 379 -3.62 29.76 -9.72
N ASN A 380 -2.43 29.16 -9.51
CA ASN A 380 -1.23 29.45 -10.29
C ASN A 380 -1.43 29.22 -11.80
N ALA A 381 -2.07 28.10 -12.17
CA ALA A 381 -2.38 27.82 -13.58
C ALA A 381 -3.35 28.86 -14.16
N LYS A 382 -4.37 29.23 -13.39
CA LYS A 382 -5.37 30.26 -13.80
C LYS A 382 -4.75 31.64 -13.99
N GLU A 383 -3.83 32.08 -13.13
CA GLU A 383 -3.09 33.34 -13.28
C GLU A 383 -2.28 33.39 -14.57
N LYS A 384 -1.87 32.21 -15.08
CA LYS A 384 -1.18 32.05 -16.37
C LYS A 384 -2.12 31.79 -17.56
N GLY A 385 -3.44 32.02 -17.38
CA GLY A 385 -4.44 31.87 -18.44
C GLY A 385 -4.76 30.41 -18.81
N ARG A 386 -4.44 29.44 -17.93
CA ARG A 386 -4.67 28.02 -18.17
C ARG A 386 -5.70 27.45 -17.20
N LYS A 387 -6.38 26.38 -17.60
CA LYS A 387 -7.14 25.51 -16.70
C LYS A 387 -6.29 24.30 -16.34
N LEU A 388 -6.36 23.89 -15.10
CA LEU A 388 -5.70 22.69 -14.59
C LEU A 388 -6.74 21.82 -13.87
N SER A 389 -6.87 20.56 -14.30
CA SER A 389 -7.72 19.58 -13.64
C SER A 389 -6.91 18.76 -12.65
N VAL A 390 -7.35 18.69 -11.40
CA VAL A 390 -6.69 17.88 -10.37
C VAL A 390 -7.64 16.82 -9.85
N PHE A 391 -7.25 15.55 -9.98
CA PHE A 391 -7.99 14.41 -9.45
C PHE A 391 -7.29 13.88 -8.21
N ALA A 392 -7.99 13.90 -7.09
CA ALA A 392 -7.48 13.38 -5.82
C ALA A 392 -8.24 12.11 -5.42
N TYR A 393 -7.53 11.01 -5.30
CA TYR A 393 -8.06 9.77 -4.77
C TYR A 393 -7.82 9.69 -3.26
N ILE A 394 -8.85 9.42 -2.49
CA ILE A 394 -8.76 9.37 -1.02
C ILE A 394 -8.87 7.92 -0.57
N CYS A 395 -7.77 7.40 0.02
CA CYS A 395 -7.74 6.11 0.70
C CYS A 395 -7.90 6.33 2.21
N GLY A 396 -9.08 6.02 2.74
CA GLY A 396 -9.37 6.19 4.17
C GLY A 396 -10.83 5.95 4.51
N THR A 397 -11.10 5.66 5.79
CA THR A 397 -12.45 5.46 6.34
C THR A 397 -12.90 6.62 7.23
N GLU A 398 -12.02 7.56 7.57
CA GLU A 398 -12.38 8.72 8.39
C GLU A 398 -13.18 9.73 7.55
N LYS A 399 -14.30 10.20 8.13
CA LYS A 399 -15.18 11.22 7.52
C LYS A 399 -14.74 12.62 7.93
#